data_e982164611ed325c1b3a0c6ac2585006
#
_entry.id   e982164611ed325c1b3a0c6ac2585006
#
_cell.length_a   1.000
_cell.length_b   1.000
_cell.length_c   1.000
_cell.angle_alpha   90.00
_cell.angle_beta   90.00
_cell.angle_gamma   90.00
#
_symmetry.space_group_name_H-M   'P 1'
#
loop_
_entity.id
_entity.type
_entity.pdbx_description
1 polymer ?
#
loop_
_entity_poly.entity_id
_entity_poly.type
_entity_poly.pdbx_seq_one_letter_code
_entity_poly.pdbx_strand_id
1 'polypeptide(L)'
;MLVAINDMNISNAITAEYLAQHREFIQRAKVIVADCNISEETLAWILDNAANVPVFVDPVSAWKCVKVRDRLNQIHTLKPNRLEAETLSGIALSGREDVAKVAAWFHQHGLNRLVLSMGGDGVYYSDISGESGWSAPIKTNVINVTGAGDAMMAGLTSCWVDGMPFAESVRFAQGCSSMALSCEYTNNPDLSIANVISLVENAECLN
;
A
#
# COMPACT_ATOMS: atom_id res chain seq x y z
N MET A 1 -9.05 13.91 -11.67
CA MET A 1 -7.81 14.46 -12.27
C MET A 1 -7.89 14.29 -13.78
N LEU A 2 -7.69 15.33 -14.57
CA LEU A 2 -7.73 15.25 -16.04
C LEU A 2 -6.33 15.09 -16.65
N VAL A 3 -5.33 15.76 -16.07
CA VAL A 3 -3.93 15.73 -16.52
C VAL A 3 -3.03 15.89 -15.31
N ALA A 4 -1.91 15.16 -15.29
CA ALA A 4 -0.81 15.36 -14.36
C ALA A 4 0.50 15.50 -15.17
N ILE A 5 1.31 16.52 -14.87
CA ILE A 5 2.63 16.72 -15.47
C ILE A 5 3.64 16.64 -14.32
N ASN A 6 4.54 15.67 -14.41
CA ASN A 6 5.55 15.41 -13.37
C ASN A 6 6.96 15.46 -13.97
N ASP A 7 7.90 16.04 -13.24
CA ASP A 7 9.33 15.78 -13.42
C ASP A 7 9.83 14.94 -12.25
N MET A 8 10.12 13.67 -12.52
CA MET A 8 10.55 12.68 -11.51
C MET A 8 12.07 12.48 -11.50
N ASN A 9 12.85 13.32 -12.18
CA ASN A 9 14.30 13.17 -12.28
C ASN A 9 15.01 13.18 -10.92
N ILE A 10 14.43 13.87 -9.92
CA ILE A 10 14.96 13.86 -8.55
C ILE A 10 14.99 12.46 -7.94
N SER A 11 14.06 11.58 -8.30
CA SER A 11 14.02 10.20 -7.80
C SER A 11 15.23 9.38 -8.24
N ASN A 12 15.90 9.77 -9.34
CA ASN A 12 17.10 9.12 -9.83
C ASN A 12 18.32 9.38 -8.94
N ALA A 13 18.25 10.36 -8.01
CA ALA A 13 19.31 10.60 -7.03
C ALA A 13 19.32 9.54 -5.91
N ILE A 14 18.24 8.81 -5.74
CA ILE A 14 18.16 7.68 -4.80
C ILE A 14 18.67 6.45 -5.54
N THR A 15 20.00 6.26 -5.50
CA THR A 15 20.68 5.15 -6.19
C THR A 15 20.98 3.99 -5.23
N ALA A 16 21.28 2.82 -5.78
CA ALA A 16 21.76 1.67 -5.01
C ALA A 16 23.04 1.99 -4.23
N GLU A 17 23.98 2.75 -4.82
CA GLU A 17 25.23 3.19 -4.17
C GLU A 17 24.94 4.13 -3.00
N TYR A 18 24.00 5.06 -3.14
CA TYR A 18 23.58 5.93 -2.05
C TYR A 18 23.01 5.12 -0.89
N LEU A 19 22.10 4.17 -1.18
CA LEU A 19 21.51 3.31 -0.16
C LEU A 19 22.52 2.37 0.50
N ALA A 20 23.53 1.90 -0.25
CA ALA A 20 24.59 1.05 0.27
C ALA A 20 25.40 1.73 1.38
N GLN A 21 25.55 3.07 1.33
CA GLN A 21 26.22 3.85 2.39
C GLN A 21 25.38 3.90 3.68
N HIS A 22 24.08 3.63 3.59
CA HIS A 22 23.15 3.63 4.71
C HIS A 22 22.63 2.23 5.08
N ARG A 23 23.26 1.16 4.59
CA ARG A 23 22.85 -0.23 4.76
C ARG A 23 22.52 -0.60 6.21
N GLU A 24 23.44 -0.29 7.14
CA GLU A 24 23.23 -0.64 8.56
C GLU A 24 22.03 0.07 9.17
N PHE A 25 21.76 1.31 8.78
CA PHE A 25 20.60 2.06 9.21
C PHE A 25 19.31 1.42 8.67
N ILE A 26 19.29 1.06 7.39
CA ILE A 26 18.16 0.41 6.72
C ILE A 26 17.85 -0.93 7.39
N GLN A 27 18.87 -1.74 7.67
CA GLN A 27 18.73 -3.07 8.27
C GLN A 27 18.35 -3.06 9.76
N ARG A 28 18.37 -1.90 10.42
CA ARG A 28 17.89 -1.71 11.80
C ARG A 28 16.44 -1.21 11.86
N ALA A 29 15.83 -0.91 10.73
CA ALA A 29 14.46 -0.44 10.70
C ALA A 29 13.50 -1.54 11.15
N LYS A 30 12.34 -1.16 11.70
CA LYS A 30 11.24 -2.10 12.00
C LYS A 30 10.47 -2.48 10.74
N VAL A 31 10.50 -1.61 9.73
CA VAL A 31 9.86 -1.76 8.43
C VAL A 31 10.51 -0.82 7.43
N ILE A 32 10.58 -1.21 6.17
CA ILE A 32 10.98 -0.36 5.06
C ILE A 32 9.74 -0.10 4.22
N VAL A 33 9.46 1.17 3.93
CA VAL A 33 8.42 1.55 2.98
C VAL A 33 9.09 2.07 1.72
N ALA A 34 8.77 1.47 0.59
CA ALA A 34 9.26 1.88 -0.72
C ALA A 34 8.09 2.04 -1.69
N ASP A 35 8.27 2.93 -2.67
CA ASP A 35 7.32 3.06 -3.76
C ASP A 35 8.00 2.83 -5.12
N CYS A 36 7.19 2.55 -6.14
CA CYS A 36 7.69 2.31 -7.49
C CYS A 36 8.07 3.60 -8.25
N ASN A 37 8.22 4.76 -7.58
CA ASN A 37 8.79 5.97 -8.19
C ASN A 37 10.31 5.86 -8.39
N ILE A 38 11.01 5.19 -7.48
CA ILE A 38 12.46 4.96 -7.59
C ILE A 38 12.78 4.02 -8.75
N SER A 39 14.06 3.98 -9.16
CA SER A 39 14.51 3.11 -10.24
C SER A 39 14.30 1.62 -9.90
N GLU A 40 14.15 0.77 -10.92
CA GLU A 40 14.05 -0.66 -10.74
C GLU A 40 15.29 -1.23 -10.05
N GLU A 41 16.48 -0.73 -10.41
CA GLU A 41 17.76 -1.11 -9.79
C GLU A 41 17.79 -0.77 -8.30
N THR A 42 17.35 0.43 -7.92
CA THR A 42 17.29 0.87 -6.52
C THR A 42 16.30 0.04 -5.73
N LEU A 43 15.13 -0.24 -6.31
CA LEU A 43 14.10 -1.06 -5.70
C LEU A 43 14.59 -2.51 -5.50
N ALA A 44 15.25 -3.07 -6.52
CA ALA A 44 15.89 -4.38 -6.44
C ALA A 44 16.94 -4.42 -5.32
N TRP A 45 17.78 -3.38 -5.23
CA TRP A 45 18.77 -3.29 -4.16
C TRP A 45 18.13 -3.30 -2.76
N ILE A 46 17.03 -2.55 -2.56
CA ILE A 46 16.28 -2.54 -1.29
C ILE A 46 15.81 -3.96 -0.94
N LEU A 47 15.15 -4.62 -1.89
CA LEU A 47 14.59 -5.96 -1.69
C LEU A 47 15.70 -7.00 -1.41
N ASP A 48 16.83 -6.92 -2.11
CA ASP A 48 17.96 -7.84 -1.93
C ASP A 48 18.74 -7.58 -0.63
N ASN A 49 18.67 -6.38 -0.05
CA ASN A 49 19.47 -5.96 1.11
C ASN A 49 18.67 -5.65 2.37
N ALA A 50 17.36 -5.81 2.34
CA ALA A 50 16.49 -5.58 3.51
C ALA A 50 16.77 -6.55 4.69
N ALA A 51 17.50 -7.64 4.44
CA ALA A 51 17.74 -8.73 5.41
C ALA A 51 16.38 -9.27 5.94
N ASN A 52 16.14 -9.16 7.26
CA ASN A 52 14.90 -9.62 7.90
C ASN A 52 13.88 -8.47 8.10
N VAL A 53 14.15 -7.28 7.57
CA VAL A 53 13.24 -6.13 7.71
C VAL A 53 12.12 -6.27 6.68
N PRO A 54 10.84 -6.28 7.10
CA PRO A 54 9.74 -6.36 6.16
C PRO A 54 9.69 -5.13 5.25
N VAL A 55 9.53 -5.38 3.95
CA VAL A 55 9.41 -4.31 2.95
C VAL A 55 7.94 -4.16 2.53
N PHE A 56 7.39 -2.96 2.72
CA PHE A 56 6.08 -2.57 2.26
C PHE A 56 6.24 -1.78 0.97
N VAL A 57 5.47 -2.14 -0.06
CA VAL A 57 5.60 -1.50 -1.38
C VAL A 57 4.29 -0.89 -1.85
N ASP A 58 4.36 0.38 -2.27
CA ASP A 58 3.30 1.04 -3.03
C ASP A 58 3.62 0.99 -4.52
N PRO A 59 2.76 0.39 -5.36
CA PRO A 59 2.97 0.30 -6.81
C PRO A 59 2.89 1.64 -7.54
N VAL A 60 2.22 2.66 -6.99
CA VAL A 60 2.02 4.03 -7.49
C VAL A 60 1.16 4.12 -8.75
N SER A 61 1.42 3.28 -9.75
CA SER A 61 0.65 3.25 -11.01
C SER A 61 0.85 1.95 -11.77
N ALA A 62 -0.09 1.64 -12.67
CA ALA A 62 -0.02 0.47 -13.54
C ALA A 62 1.28 0.42 -14.37
N TRP A 63 1.80 1.57 -14.79
CA TRP A 63 3.07 1.63 -15.53
C TRP A 63 4.29 1.33 -14.66
N LYS A 64 4.29 1.81 -13.41
CA LYS A 64 5.44 1.67 -12.51
C LYS A 64 5.46 0.33 -11.77
N CYS A 65 4.30 -0.25 -11.51
CA CYS A 65 4.15 -1.47 -10.71
C CYS A 65 4.91 -2.68 -11.30
N VAL A 66 5.12 -2.71 -12.61
CA VAL A 66 5.80 -3.82 -13.29
C VAL A 66 7.21 -4.07 -12.77
N LYS A 67 7.87 -3.06 -12.17
CA LYS A 67 9.20 -3.17 -11.56
C LYS A 67 9.29 -4.23 -10.45
N VAL A 68 8.18 -4.56 -9.80
CA VAL A 68 8.15 -5.53 -8.69
C VAL A 68 7.59 -6.89 -9.07
N ARG A 69 7.16 -7.07 -10.32
CA ARG A 69 6.45 -8.28 -10.75
C ARG A 69 7.23 -9.57 -10.46
N ASP A 70 8.51 -9.57 -10.74
CA ASP A 70 9.37 -10.75 -10.60
C ASP A 70 10.01 -10.86 -9.21
N ARG A 71 9.61 -9.99 -8.27
CA ARG A 71 10.18 -9.90 -6.92
C ARG A 71 9.13 -9.93 -5.81
N LEU A 72 7.93 -10.39 -6.10
CA LEU A 72 6.81 -10.44 -5.14
C LEU A 72 7.15 -11.25 -3.89
N ASN A 73 7.97 -12.29 -4.02
CA ASN A 73 8.44 -13.13 -2.92
C ASN A 73 9.39 -12.43 -1.93
N GLN A 74 9.90 -11.24 -2.27
CA GLN A 74 10.74 -10.42 -1.40
C GLN A 74 9.93 -9.30 -0.70
N ILE A 75 8.65 -9.14 -1.08
CA ILE A 75 7.78 -8.10 -0.55
C ILE A 75 6.92 -8.67 0.58
N HIS A 76 6.95 -8.00 1.74
CA HIS A 76 6.07 -8.37 2.84
C HIS A 76 4.63 -7.90 2.60
N THR A 77 4.43 -6.63 2.28
CA THR A 77 3.10 -6.06 2.03
C THR A 77 3.09 -5.27 0.74
N LEU A 78 2.21 -5.64 -0.17
CA LEU A 78 1.94 -4.89 -1.40
C LEU A 78 0.54 -4.28 -1.32
N LYS A 79 0.46 -2.98 -1.66
CA LYS A 79 -0.81 -2.24 -1.60
C LYS A 79 -1.23 -1.72 -2.98
N PRO A 80 -1.64 -2.57 -3.90
CA PRO A 80 -2.10 -2.15 -5.20
C PRO A 80 -3.54 -1.60 -5.16
N ASN A 81 -3.87 -0.76 -6.14
CA ASN A 81 -5.24 -0.55 -6.55
C ASN A 81 -5.67 -1.61 -7.58
N ARG A 82 -6.94 -1.56 -7.99
CA ARG A 82 -7.52 -2.49 -8.97
C ARG A 82 -6.69 -2.60 -10.25
N LEU A 83 -6.36 -1.47 -10.89
CA LEU A 83 -5.66 -1.43 -12.16
C LEU A 83 -4.21 -1.95 -12.04
N GLU A 84 -3.54 -1.64 -10.95
CA GLU A 84 -2.20 -2.13 -10.65
C GLU A 84 -2.20 -3.66 -10.43
N ALA A 85 -3.19 -4.17 -9.70
CA ALA A 85 -3.34 -5.60 -9.46
C ALA A 85 -3.64 -6.37 -10.77
N GLU A 86 -4.52 -5.83 -11.62
CA GLU A 86 -4.77 -6.38 -12.97
C GLU A 86 -3.50 -6.37 -13.84
N THR A 87 -2.74 -5.28 -13.79
CA THR A 87 -1.50 -5.15 -14.57
C THR A 87 -0.44 -6.15 -14.11
N LEU A 88 -0.27 -6.31 -12.80
CA LEU A 88 0.71 -7.25 -12.24
C LEU A 88 0.31 -8.71 -12.50
N SER A 89 -0.93 -9.08 -12.24
CA SER A 89 -1.40 -10.46 -12.34
C SER A 89 -1.72 -10.89 -13.78
N GLY A 90 -2.09 -9.95 -14.64
CA GLY A 90 -2.67 -10.23 -15.95
C GLY A 90 -4.11 -10.75 -15.88
N ILE A 91 -4.76 -10.71 -14.71
CA ILE A 91 -6.12 -11.20 -14.48
C ILE A 91 -7.04 -9.98 -14.33
N ALA A 92 -8.10 -9.92 -15.15
CA ALA A 92 -9.08 -8.86 -15.05
C ALA A 92 -9.92 -8.99 -13.77
N LEU A 93 -10.21 -7.85 -13.13
CA LEU A 93 -11.06 -7.75 -11.94
C LEU A 93 -12.42 -7.18 -12.34
N SER A 94 -13.30 -8.02 -12.88
CA SER A 94 -14.65 -7.63 -13.29
C SER A 94 -15.62 -7.51 -12.12
N GLY A 95 -15.39 -8.28 -11.05
CA GLY A 95 -16.21 -8.32 -9.85
C GLY A 95 -15.44 -8.84 -8.64
N ARG A 96 -16.15 -8.94 -7.51
CA ARG A 96 -15.58 -9.47 -6.24
C ARG A 96 -15.10 -10.92 -6.35
N GLU A 97 -15.74 -11.72 -7.21
CA GLU A 97 -15.39 -13.11 -7.46
C GLU A 97 -13.99 -13.30 -8.07
N ASP A 98 -13.50 -12.29 -8.80
CA ASP A 98 -12.17 -12.36 -9.40
C ASP A 98 -11.06 -11.99 -8.39
N VAL A 99 -11.40 -11.28 -7.33
CA VAL A 99 -10.44 -10.82 -6.32
C VAL A 99 -9.71 -11.99 -5.66
N ALA A 100 -10.43 -13.08 -5.35
CA ALA A 100 -9.82 -14.28 -4.77
C ALA A 100 -8.81 -14.94 -5.72
N LYS A 101 -9.07 -14.92 -7.04
CA LYS A 101 -8.14 -15.46 -8.06
C LYS A 101 -6.88 -14.59 -8.15
N VAL A 102 -7.05 -13.28 -8.15
CA VAL A 102 -5.94 -12.32 -8.16
C VAL A 102 -5.09 -12.47 -6.89
N ALA A 103 -5.70 -12.54 -5.72
CA ALA A 103 -5.01 -12.75 -4.45
C ALA A 103 -4.23 -14.08 -4.45
N ALA A 104 -4.85 -15.16 -4.90
CA ALA A 104 -4.19 -16.46 -5.03
C ALA A 104 -2.96 -16.38 -5.96
N TRP A 105 -3.06 -15.65 -7.07
CA TRP A 105 -1.94 -15.42 -7.97
C TRP A 105 -0.77 -14.72 -7.26
N PHE A 106 -1.03 -13.65 -6.48
CA PHE A 106 0.01 -12.94 -5.72
C PHE A 106 0.69 -13.87 -4.70
N HIS A 107 -0.08 -14.65 -3.94
CA HIS A 107 0.47 -15.57 -2.96
C HIS A 107 1.23 -16.74 -3.59
N GLN A 108 0.81 -17.25 -4.75
CA GLN A 108 1.55 -18.23 -5.53
C GLN A 108 2.90 -17.70 -6.02
N HIS A 109 3.03 -16.37 -6.21
CA HIS A 109 4.29 -15.71 -6.54
C HIS A 109 5.07 -15.26 -5.29
N GLY A 110 4.67 -15.71 -4.11
CA GLY A 110 5.39 -15.54 -2.85
C GLY A 110 5.11 -14.24 -2.10
N LEU A 111 4.14 -13.42 -2.54
CA LEU A 111 3.75 -12.23 -1.79
C LEU A 111 3.19 -12.64 -0.41
N ASN A 112 3.69 -12.03 0.66
CA ASN A 112 3.25 -12.35 2.01
C ASN A 112 1.86 -11.74 2.31
N ARG A 113 1.68 -10.41 2.14
CA ARG A 113 0.42 -9.71 2.39
C ARG A 113 -0.02 -8.86 1.20
N LEU A 114 -1.28 -8.99 0.82
CA LEU A 114 -1.94 -8.16 -0.18
C LEU A 114 -2.97 -7.25 0.49
N VAL A 115 -2.93 -5.95 0.18
CA VAL A 115 -3.95 -4.97 0.56
C VAL A 115 -4.46 -4.30 -0.70
N LEU A 116 -5.55 -4.80 -1.25
CA LEU A 116 -6.08 -4.39 -2.55
C LEU A 116 -7.19 -3.35 -2.38
N SER A 117 -6.92 -2.11 -2.78
CA SER A 117 -7.92 -1.04 -2.75
C SER A 117 -8.84 -1.11 -3.98
N MET A 118 -10.16 -1.18 -3.71
CA MET A 118 -11.21 -1.35 -4.73
C MET A 118 -12.13 -0.11 -4.82
N GLY A 119 -11.63 1.07 -4.40
CA GLY A 119 -12.38 2.31 -4.42
C GLY A 119 -13.66 2.23 -3.60
N GLY A 120 -14.82 2.48 -4.23
CA GLY A 120 -16.12 2.43 -3.56
C GLY A 120 -16.55 1.05 -3.04
N ASP A 121 -15.88 -0.03 -3.47
CA ASP A 121 -16.14 -1.40 -2.99
C ASP A 121 -15.39 -1.73 -1.69
N GLY A 122 -14.51 -0.82 -1.23
CA GLY A 122 -13.71 -1.00 -0.02
C GLY A 122 -12.32 -1.57 -0.28
N VAL A 123 -11.82 -2.35 0.65
CA VAL A 123 -10.47 -2.93 0.62
C VAL A 123 -10.55 -4.42 0.86
N TYR A 124 -9.98 -5.19 -0.04
CA TYR A 124 -9.73 -6.61 0.19
C TYR A 124 -8.32 -6.79 0.75
N TYR A 125 -8.18 -7.68 1.70
CA TYR A 125 -6.87 -8.05 2.26
C TYR A 125 -6.73 -9.56 2.34
N SER A 126 -5.50 -10.02 2.18
CA SER A 126 -5.16 -11.44 2.39
C SER A 126 -3.68 -11.60 2.71
N ASP A 127 -3.35 -12.68 3.39
CA ASP A 127 -1.97 -13.09 3.62
C ASP A 127 -1.72 -14.53 3.16
N ILE A 128 -0.44 -14.88 3.08
CA ILE A 128 0.00 -16.20 2.61
C ILE A 128 -0.38 -17.34 3.58
N SER A 129 -0.74 -17.03 4.84
CA SER A 129 -1.21 -18.02 5.81
C SER A 129 -2.67 -18.42 5.62
N GLY A 130 -3.41 -17.65 4.82
CA GLY A 130 -4.82 -17.87 4.50
C GLY A 130 -5.78 -16.93 5.21
N GLU A 131 -5.29 -15.98 6.05
CA GLU A 131 -6.13 -14.91 6.56
C GLU A 131 -6.60 -14.03 5.38
N SER A 132 -7.89 -13.77 5.27
CA SER A 132 -8.42 -12.89 4.23
C SER A 132 -9.77 -12.30 4.61
N GLY A 133 -10.09 -11.15 4.05
CA GLY A 133 -11.37 -10.51 4.29
C GLY A 133 -11.59 -9.24 3.46
N TRP A 134 -12.73 -8.62 3.71
CA TRP A 134 -13.12 -7.34 3.14
C TRP A 134 -13.34 -6.32 4.24
N SER A 135 -12.71 -5.16 4.10
CA SER A 135 -13.04 -3.97 4.89
C SER A 135 -14.01 -3.11 4.08
N ALA A 136 -15.23 -2.94 4.61
CA ALA A 136 -16.26 -2.15 3.95
C ALA A 136 -15.83 -0.69 3.79
N PRO A 137 -16.24 0.01 2.73
CA PRO A 137 -15.87 1.40 2.51
C PRO A 137 -16.36 2.30 3.64
N ILE A 138 -15.54 3.25 4.05
CA ILE A 138 -15.95 4.32 4.95
C ILE A 138 -16.59 5.42 4.11
N LYS A 139 -17.84 5.75 4.39
CA LYS A 139 -18.55 6.84 3.70
C LYS A 139 -17.79 8.15 3.91
N THR A 140 -17.32 8.72 2.83
CA THR A 140 -16.47 9.91 2.84
C THR A 140 -16.89 10.86 1.73
N ASN A 141 -16.98 12.15 2.04
CA ASN A 141 -17.12 13.18 1.03
C ASN A 141 -15.76 13.38 0.34
N VAL A 142 -15.62 12.89 -0.88
CA VAL A 142 -14.36 12.93 -1.62
C VAL A 142 -14.14 14.34 -2.17
N ILE A 143 -13.14 15.03 -1.64
CA ILE A 143 -12.69 16.37 -2.05
C ILE A 143 -11.46 16.25 -2.96
N ASN A 144 -10.46 15.47 -2.53
CA ASN A 144 -9.23 15.24 -3.28
C ASN A 144 -8.82 13.76 -3.17
N VAL A 145 -8.43 13.16 -4.28
CA VAL A 145 -8.00 11.76 -4.32
C VAL A 145 -6.49 11.56 -4.11
N THR A 146 -5.73 12.66 -4.19
CA THR A 146 -4.27 12.63 -4.05
C THR A 146 -3.88 12.41 -2.59
N GLY A 147 -2.92 11.50 -2.34
CA GLY A 147 -2.43 11.20 -1.01
C GLY A 147 -3.24 10.13 -0.25
N ALA A 148 -4.39 9.69 -0.76
CA ALA A 148 -5.19 8.65 -0.11
C ALA A 148 -4.45 7.30 -0.03
N GLY A 149 -3.69 6.95 -1.07
CA GLY A 149 -2.82 5.77 -1.10
C GLY A 149 -1.69 5.85 -0.07
N ASP A 150 -1.05 7.02 0.00
CA ASP A 150 0.06 7.28 0.92
C ASP A 150 -0.42 7.25 2.38
N ALA A 151 -1.57 7.86 2.66
CA ALA A 151 -2.19 7.82 3.99
C ALA A 151 -2.55 6.39 4.42
N MET A 152 -3.06 5.57 3.49
CA MET A 152 -3.31 4.15 3.75
C MET A 152 -2.01 3.40 4.05
N MET A 153 -0.94 3.61 3.28
CA MET A 153 0.36 2.99 3.52
C MET A 153 0.94 3.42 4.87
N ALA A 154 0.81 4.69 5.23
CA ALA A 154 1.23 5.20 6.54
C ALA A 154 0.46 4.51 7.69
N GLY A 155 -0.85 4.35 7.55
CA GLY A 155 -1.68 3.62 8.51
C GLY A 155 -1.25 2.16 8.67
N LEU A 156 -1.06 1.43 7.57
CA LEU A 156 -0.56 0.04 7.59
C LEU A 156 0.80 -0.06 8.28
N THR A 157 1.69 0.89 8.00
CA THR A 157 3.03 0.94 8.56
C THR A 157 3.01 1.19 10.07
N SER A 158 2.20 2.15 10.53
CA SER A 158 2.04 2.43 11.96
C SER A 158 1.51 1.22 12.70
N CYS A 159 0.44 0.62 12.20
CA CYS A 159 -0.16 -0.58 12.80
C CYS A 159 0.81 -1.77 12.85
N TRP A 160 1.63 -1.95 11.82
CA TRP A 160 2.68 -2.96 11.82
C TRP A 160 3.70 -2.77 12.94
N VAL A 161 4.17 -1.52 13.10
CA VAL A 161 5.15 -1.16 14.15
C VAL A 161 4.59 -1.39 15.55
N ASP A 162 3.28 -1.19 15.72
CA ASP A 162 2.56 -1.36 16.99
C ASP A 162 2.08 -2.81 17.23
N GLY A 163 2.27 -3.72 16.26
CA GLY A 163 1.87 -5.12 16.37
C GLY A 163 0.36 -5.35 16.29
N MET A 164 -0.38 -4.45 15.65
CA MET A 164 -1.83 -4.57 15.49
C MET A 164 -2.21 -5.75 14.58
N PRO A 165 -3.29 -6.50 14.86
CA PRO A 165 -3.80 -7.55 13.98
C PRO A 165 -4.05 -7.06 12.56
N PHE A 166 -3.88 -7.93 11.54
CA PHE A 166 -3.87 -7.50 10.15
C PHE A 166 -5.23 -6.91 9.70
N ALA A 167 -6.35 -7.55 10.03
CA ALA A 167 -7.68 -7.04 9.71
C ALA A 167 -7.93 -5.64 10.31
N GLU A 168 -7.54 -5.43 11.57
CA GLU A 168 -7.66 -4.15 12.26
C GLU A 168 -6.74 -3.09 11.63
N SER A 169 -5.51 -3.48 11.26
CA SER A 169 -4.56 -2.63 10.55
C SER A 169 -5.12 -2.12 9.22
N VAL A 170 -5.78 -2.99 8.46
CA VAL A 170 -6.43 -2.61 7.19
C VAL A 170 -7.58 -1.64 7.42
N ARG A 171 -8.39 -1.89 8.46
CA ARG A 171 -9.51 -1.00 8.81
C ARG A 171 -9.04 0.38 9.23
N PHE A 172 -8.01 0.46 10.09
CA PHE A 172 -7.37 1.70 10.49
C PHE A 172 -6.77 2.45 9.30
N ALA A 173 -6.01 1.75 8.46
CA ALA A 173 -5.40 2.32 7.26
C ALA A 173 -6.43 2.88 6.27
N GLN A 174 -7.59 2.21 6.15
CA GLN A 174 -8.71 2.72 5.37
C GLN A 174 -9.29 4.01 5.97
N GLY A 175 -9.33 4.13 7.30
CA GLY A 175 -9.66 5.37 8.00
C GLY A 175 -8.69 6.51 7.65
N CYS A 176 -7.38 6.24 7.65
CA CYS A 176 -6.37 7.20 7.22
C CYS A 176 -6.61 7.68 5.77
N SER A 177 -6.88 6.74 4.86
CA SER A 177 -7.21 7.05 3.47
C SER A 177 -8.47 7.92 3.35
N SER A 178 -9.51 7.60 4.12
CA SER A 178 -10.77 8.36 4.12
C SER A 178 -10.59 9.79 4.62
N MET A 179 -9.75 10.00 5.63
CA MET A 179 -9.39 11.35 6.09
C MET A 179 -8.62 12.13 5.02
N ALA A 180 -7.70 11.49 4.30
CA ALA A 180 -7.00 12.14 3.18
C ALA A 180 -7.97 12.54 2.06
N LEU A 181 -8.91 11.66 1.69
CA LEU A 181 -9.93 11.92 0.67
C LEU A 181 -10.84 13.10 1.00
N SER A 182 -11.10 13.38 2.28
CA SER A 182 -12.00 14.46 2.75
C SER A 182 -11.32 15.81 2.91
N CYS A 183 -10.07 15.96 2.52
CA CYS A 183 -9.27 17.16 2.67
C CYS A 183 -8.87 17.75 1.30
N GLU A 184 -8.74 19.07 1.21
CA GLU A 184 -8.22 19.75 0.03
C GLU A 184 -6.72 19.52 -0.18
N TYR A 185 -5.99 19.29 0.91
CA TYR A 185 -4.54 19.06 0.90
C TYR A 185 -4.22 17.59 0.72
N THR A 186 -3.12 17.30 0.05
CA THR A 186 -2.57 15.94 -0.11
C THR A 186 -2.28 15.28 1.25
N ASN A 187 -1.76 16.07 2.20
CA ASN A 187 -1.57 15.67 3.58
C ASN A 187 -2.60 16.39 4.45
N ASN A 188 -3.57 15.64 4.97
CA ASN A 188 -4.58 16.19 5.86
C ASN A 188 -3.93 16.59 7.21
N PRO A 189 -3.97 17.88 7.61
CA PRO A 189 -3.36 18.34 8.87
C PRO A 189 -4.03 17.74 10.12
N ASP A 190 -5.28 17.29 10.00
CA ASP A 190 -6.04 16.66 11.09
C ASP A 190 -5.81 15.14 11.17
N LEU A 191 -4.98 14.57 10.30
CA LEU A 191 -4.68 13.15 10.33
C LEU A 191 -3.90 12.80 11.60
N SER A 192 -4.58 12.14 12.52
CA SER A 192 -4.03 11.67 13.79
C SER A 192 -4.65 10.33 14.17
N ILE A 193 -3.97 9.57 15.02
CA ILE A 193 -4.46 8.28 15.50
C ILE A 193 -5.85 8.42 16.12
N ALA A 194 -6.05 9.43 16.97
CA ALA A 194 -7.32 9.67 17.67
C ALA A 194 -8.47 9.97 16.69
N ASN A 195 -8.23 10.82 15.69
CA ASN A 195 -9.25 11.16 14.70
C ASN A 195 -9.59 9.99 13.77
N VAL A 196 -8.59 9.17 13.42
CA VAL A 196 -8.81 7.96 12.62
C VAL A 196 -9.64 6.94 13.40
N ILE A 197 -9.31 6.67 14.67
CA ILE A 197 -10.08 5.76 15.52
C ILE A 197 -11.53 6.23 15.62
N SER A 198 -11.75 7.50 15.94
CA SER A 198 -13.10 8.09 16.03
C SER A 198 -13.89 7.94 14.71
N LEU A 199 -13.24 8.17 13.56
CA LEU A 199 -13.87 7.98 12.26
C LEU A 199 -14.28 6.54 12.01
N VAL A 200 -13.40 5.58 12.32
CA VAL A 200 -13.64 4.15 12.11
C VAL A 200 -14.78 3.65 13.01
N GLU A 201 -14.78 3.99 14.30
CA GLU A 201 -15.84 3.64 15.27
C GLU A 201 -17.19 4.19 14.85
N ASN A 202 -17.25 5.46 14.43
CA ASN A 202 -18.50 6.08 13.97
C ASN A 202 -19.04 5.41 12.68
N ALA A 203 -18.16 4.96 11.80
CA ALA A 203 -18.56 4.24 10.59
C ALA A 203 -19.13 2.85 10.87
N GLU A 204 -18.73 2.20 11.96
CA GLU A 204 -19.25 0.90 12.39
C GLU A 204 -20.64 1.00 13.05
N CYS A 205 -20.90 2.09 13.75
CA CYS A 205 -22.20 2.35 14.37
C CYS A 205 -23.32 2.65 13.35
N LEU A 206 -22.99 2.94 12.09
CA LEU A 206 -23.93 3.32 11.03
C LEU A 206 -24.29 2.15 10.08
N ASN A 207 -23.70 0.98 10.27
CA ASN A 207 -23.95 -0.25 9.52
C ASN A 207 -24.69 -1.28 10.37
#